data_ba363cde4762e7438471f01bbb07dd7c
#
_entry.id   ba363cde4762e7438471f01bbb07dd7c
#
_cell.length_a   1.000
_cell.length_b   1.000
_cell.length_c   1.000
_cell.angle_alpha   90.00
_cell.angle_beta   90.00
_cell.angle_gamma   90.00
#
_symmetry.space_group_name_H-M   'P 1'
#
loop_
_entity.id
_entity.type
_entity.pdbx_description
1 polymer ?
#
loop_
_entity_poly.entity_id
_entity_poly.type
_entity_poly.pdbx_seq_one_letter_code
_entity_poly.pdbx_strand_id
1 'polypeptide(L)' 'MKYVCDVCGYVYDEELGDPENGIEPGTKWEDLPDDFVCPLCGVGKEDFSQE' A
#
# COMPACT_ATOMS: atom_id res chain seq x y z
N MET A 1 7.99 -2.67 -7.35
CA MET A 1 7.72 -1.23 -7.33
C MET A 1 7.21 -0.83 -5.98
N LYS A 2 7.46 0.39 -5.58
CA LYS A 2 7.07 0.89 -4.27
C LYS A 2 6.10 2.04 -4.40
N TYR A 3 5.16 2.12 -3.46
CA TYR A 3 4.16 3.19 -3.41
C TYR A 3 4.22 3.80 -2.02
N VAL A 4 4.27 5.13 -1.97
CA VAL A 4 4.45 5.87 -0.72
C VAL A 4 3.20 6.66 -0.39
N CYS A 5 2.73 6.53 0.85
CA CYS A 5 1.62 7.34 1.34
C CYS A 5 2.07 8.79 1.44
N ASP A 6 1.38 9.70 0.75
CA ASP A 6 1.73 11.11 0.74
C ASP A 6 1.44 11.81 2.06
N VAL A 7 0.68 11.18 2.94
CA VAL A 7 0.26 11.77 4.21
C VAL A 7 1.21 11.41 5.34
N CYS A 8 1.53 10.12 5.50
CA CYS A 8 2.34 9.66 6.64
C CYS A 8 3.69 9.04 6.25
N GLY A 9 3.93 8.81 4.96
CA GLY A 9 5.19 8.24 4.50
C GLY A 9 5.26 6.72 4.55
N TYR A 10 4.15 6.02 4.82
CA TYR A 10 4.14 4.56 4.76
C TYR A 10 4.51 4.09 3.34
N VAL A 11 5.37 3.08 3.27
CA VAL A 11 5.80 2.52 1.98
C VAL A 11 5.19 1.14 1.78
N TYR A 12 4.44 0.96 0.70
CA TYR A 12 3.98 -0.35 0.29
C TYR A 12 4.94 -0.88 -0.77
N ASP A 13 5.62 -1.97 -0.46
CA ASP A 13 6.53 -2.64 -1.39
C ASP A 13 5.84 -3.89 -1.93
N GLU A 14 5.63 -3.95 -3.25
CA GLU A 14 4.94 -5.08 -3.86
C GLU A 14 5.64 -6.42 -3.60
N GLU A 15 6.96 -6.41 -3.49
CA GLU A 15 7.71 -7.64 -3.24
C GLU A 15 7.53 -8.14 -1.81
N LEU A 16 7.36 -7.24 -0.86
CA LEU A 16 7.21 -7.58 0.55
C LEU A 16 5.75 -7.76 0.96
N GLY A 17 4.83 -7.10 0.26
CA GLY A 17 3.43 -7.09 0.63
C GLY A 17 3.22 -6.44 1.98
N ASP A 18 2.16 -6.83 2.64
CA ASP A 18 1.85 -6.38 3.99
C ASP A 18 1.14 -7.50 4.75
N PRO A 19 1.89 -8.56 5.14
CA PRO A 19 1.28 -9.73 5.78
C PRO A 19 0.51 -9.41 7.06
N GLU A 20 0.94 -8.38 7.79
CA GLU A 20 0.26 -7.97 9.03
C GLU A 20 -1.16 -7.49 8.75
N ASN A 21 -1.41 -7.02 7.53
CA ASN A 21 -2.72 -6.54 7.11
C ASN A 21 -3.37 -7.47 6.08
N GLY A 22 -2.88 -8.71 5.97
CA GLY A 22 -3.48 -9.71 5.12
C GLY A 22 -3.11 -9.63 3.66
N ILE A 23 -2.04 -8.91 3.31
CA ILE A 23 -1.60 -8.75 1.93
C ILE A 23 -0.34 -9.58 1.73
N GLU A 24 -0.42 -10.59 0.87
CA GLU A 24 0.68 -11.50 0.64
C GLU A 24 1.84 -10.82 -0.10
N PRO A 25 3.10 -11.22 0.15
CA PRO A 25 4.23 -10.78 -0.65
C PRO A 25 4.01 -11.09 -2.13
N GLY A 26 4.37 -10.15 -3.00
CA GLY A 26 4.17 -10.31 -4.44
C GLY A 26 2.84 -9.78 -4.94
N THR A 27 2.00 -9.23 -4.08
CA THR A 27 0.75 -8.61 -4.49
C THR A 27 1.02 -7.26 -5.12
N LYS A 28 0.63 -7.10 -6.37
CA LYS A 28 0.82 -5.85 -7.09
C LYS A 28 -0.15 -4.79 -6.60
N TRP A 29 0.25 -3.53 -6.74
CA TRP A 29 -0.58 -2.39 -6.35
C TRP A 29 -1.97 -2.45 -6.99
N GLU A 30 -2.03 -2.79 -8.26
CA GLU A 30 -3.28 -2.88 -9.01
C GLU A 30 -4.18 -4.03 -8.55
N ASP A 31 -3.61 -5.03 -7.89
CA ASP A 31 -4.34 -6.18 -7.37
C ASP A 31 -4.87 -5.93 -5.96
N LEU A 32 -4.52 -4.82 -5.34
CA LEU A 32 -5.07 -4.45 -4.04
C LEU A 32 -6.55 -4.07 -4.21
N PRO A 33 -7.37 -4.36 -3.19
CA PRO A 33 -8.80 -3.99 -3.26
C PRO A 33 -8.97 -2.48 -3.35
N ASP A 34 -10.08 -2.05 -3.95
CA ASP A 34 -10.36 -0.62 -4.10
C ASP A 34 -10.52 0.09 -2.76
N ASP A 35 -10.87 -0.66 -1.71
CA ASP A 35 -11.02 -0.12 -0.37
C ASP A 35 -9.76 -0.22 0.47
N PHE A 36 -8.62 -0.55 -0.16
CA PHE A 36 -7.35 -0.56 0.55
C PHE A 36 -7.06 0.82 1.11
N VAL A 37 -6.64 0.85 2.37
CA VAL A 37 -6.26 2.10 3.03
C VAL A 37 -4.88 1.94 3.66
N CYS A 38 -4.21 3.07 3.86
CA CYS A 38 -2.93 3.09 4.54
C CYS A 38 -3.08 2.51 5.95
N PRO A 39 -2.29 1.51 6.33
CA PRO A 39 -2.42 0.90 7.66
C PRO A 39 -1.99 1.82 8.79
N LEU A 40 -1.31 2.92 8.49
CA LEU A 40 -0.83 3.85 9.51
C LEU A 40 -1.76 5.05 9.70
N CYS A 41 -2.26 5.63 8.62
CA CYS A 41 -3.07 6.86 8.71
C CYS A 41 -4.49 6.71 8.14
N GLY A 42 -4.78 5.63 7.43
CA GLY A 42 -6.13 5.33 6.98
C GLY A 42 -6.60 6.02 5.71
N VAL A 43 -5.72 6.71 4.99
CA VAL A 43 -6.11 7.33 3.71
C VAL A 43 -6.18 6.27 2.61
N GLY A 44 -6.95 6.54 1.56
CA GLY A 44 -7.12 5.60 0.46
C GLY A 44 -5.95 5.58 -0.52
N LYS A 45 -6.08 4.74 -1.55
CA LYS A 45 -5.02 4.57 -2.56
C LYS A 45 -4.72 5.85 -3.32
N GLU A 46 -5.69 6.74 -3.45
CA GLU A 46 -5.51 8.02 -4.15
C GLU A 46 -4.50 8.94 -3.49
N ASP A 47 -4.18 8.70 -2.23
CA ASP A 47 -3.18 9.48 -1.51
C ASP A 47 -1.80 8.81 -1.51
N PHE A 48 -1.59 7.86 -2.38
CA PHE A 48 -0.30 7.22 -2.57
C PHE A 48 0.32 7.66 -3.89
N SER A 49 1.65 7.73 -3.90
CA SER A 49 2.41 8.05 -5.11
C SER A 49 3.40 6.92 -5.37
N GLN A 50 3.57 6.56 -6.64
CA GLN A 50 4.55 5.57 -7.04
C GLN A 50 5.95 6.16 -6.90
N GLU A 51 6.80 5.42 -6.21
CA GLU A 51 8.20 5.82 -6.04
C GLU A 51 9.04 5.50 -7.27
#